data_c9a07f58533197576da46d03d705a1d1
#
_entry.id   c9a07f58533197576da46d03d705a1d1
#
_cell.length_a   1.000
_cell.length_b   1.000
_cell.length_c   1.000
_cell.angle_alpha   90.00
_cell.angle_beta   90.00
_cell.angle_gamma   90.00
#
_symmetry.space_group_name_H-M   'P 1'
#
loop_
_entity.id
_entity.type
_entity.pdbx_description
1 polymer ?
#
loop_
_entity_poly.entity_id
_entity_poly.type
_entity_poly.pdbx_seq_one_letter_code
_entity_poly.pdbx_strand_id
1 'polypeptide(L)'
;MISMPDDVPDDLAALKQLLAQMQSKVVLLEEENALLRQRLFGRKSEQTADPATPQLPLFNEAESIETPAPVEADEEVVTPTKRRGKRKPLPADLPRIEIIHDLPEHELSCICGCRKHAIGEETSEQLEIVPMQIRVIKHIRKVYGCRGCETAPVTADKPAQLIEKSMASPSVLAMLLTTKYVDGLPLHRFEKVLARHGVDIPRQTLARWVIQCCEHFQPLLNLMRERLLESPVIHCDETRVQVLKEPDRDPTSQSWMWVQASGPPERPVILFDYTTSRAQEVPLRLLADYRGYLMTDDYAGYNAAGTQPGVERLACMAHARRKFVDAQKVQPKGKTGRADVALAMINKLYGIERDLKDVTDDQRFAGRQAQSLPVLTQLKSWLEKTLPQVTAQSALGKAVHYLGNNWSRLERYIEAGFLPIDNNAAERAIKPFVIGRKAWLFSDTPKGAAASAQLYSLIETAKANGQEPYAWLRHVLERLPLAESVEDFEALLPWNGRAS
;
A
#
# COMPACT_ATOMS: atom_id res chain seq x y z
N MET A 1 42.58 2.97 21.86
CA MET A 1 43.50 1.97 22.44
C MET A 1 42.65 0.84 22.98
N ILE A 2 42.77 -0.35 22.40
CA ILE A 2 42.13 -1.56 22.92
C ILE A 2 43.09 -2.07 24.01
N SER A 3 42.65 -1.99 25.27
CA SER A 3 43.42 -2.62 26.38
C SER A 3 43.43 -4.12 26.15
N MET A 4 44.58 -4.70 26.07
CA MET A 4 44.76 -6.15 26.11
C MET A 4 44.26 -6.65 27.47
N PRO A 5 43.51 -7.77 27.51
CA PRO A 5 43.17 -8.37 28.80
C PRO A 5 44.45 -8.88 29.47
N ASP A 6 44.64 -8.51 30.72
CA ASP A 6 45.81 -8.88 31.53
C ASP A 6 45.85 -10.37 31.95
N ASP A 7 44.89 -11.18 31.49
CA ASP A 7 44.78 -12.61 31.80
C ASP A 7 44.76 -13.44 30.52
N VAL A 8 45.92 -13.68 29.94
CA VAL A 8 46.08 -14.69 28.88
C VAL A 8 46.33 -16.04 29.57
N PRO A 9 45.48 -17.07 29.34
CA PRO A 9 45.70 -18.37 29.97
C PRO A 9 47.00 -19.01 29.52
N ASP A 10 47.79 -19.53 30.46
CA ASP A 10 49.05 -20.25 30.17
C ASP A 10 48.84 -21.67 29.57
N ASP A 11 47.60 -22.16 29.56
CA ASP A 11 47.25 -23.47 29.00
C ASP A 11 46.97 -23.40 27.50
N LEU A 12 47.65 -24.25 26.73
CA LEU A 12 47.55 -24.34 25.27
C LEU A 12 46.10 -24.67 24.79
N ALA A 13 45.34 -25.43 25.60
CA ALA A 13 43.96 -25.76 25.27
C ALA A 13 43.04 -24.53 25.44
N ALA A 14 43.22 -23.78 26.53
CA ALA A 14 42.50 -22.54 26.80
C ALA A 14 42.84 -21.45 25.81
N LEU A 15 44.09 -21.32 25.37
CA LEU A 15 44.55 -20.40 24.31
C LEU A 15 43.89 -20.75 22.95
N LYS A 16 43.83 -22.04 22.56
CA LYS A 16 43.12 -22.48 21.35
C LYS A 16 41.65 -22.17 21.38
N GLN A 17 41.00 -22.33 22.54
CA GLN A 17 39.59 -22.03 22.70
C GLN A 17 39.34 -20.51 22.63
N LEU A 18 40.18 -19.70 23.23
CA LEU A 18 40.09 -18.23 23.14
C LEU A 18 40.30 -17.74 21.71
N LEU A 19 41.28 -18.32 21.00
CA LEU A 19 41.57 -17.98 19.60
C LEU A 19 40.38 -18.34 18.70
N ALA A 20 39.74 -19.50 18.90
CA ALA A 20 38.55 -19.91 18.17
C ALA A 20 37.36 -18.98 18.46
N GLN A 21 37.17 -18.53 19.70
CA GLN A 21 36.16 -17.56 20.09
C GLN A 21 36.41 -16.18 19.44
N MET A 22 37.66 -15.72 19.45
CA MET A 22 38.02 -14.45 18.81
C MET A 22 37.85 -14.49 17.29
N GLN A 23 38.26 -15.58 16.65
CA GLN A 23 38.00 -15.79 15.20
C GLN A 23 36.49 -15.78 14.87
N SER A 24 35.70 -16.47 15.68
CA SER A 24 34.23 -16.46 15.50
C SER A 24 33.64 -15.04 15.65
N LYS A 25 34.15 -14.27 16.64
CA LYS A 25 33.72 -12.89 16.85
C LYS A 25 34.15 -11.94 15.72
N VAL A 26 35.35 -12.13 15.17
CA VAL A 26 35.84 -11.35 14.01
C VAL A 26 34.96 -11.61 12.80
N VAL A 27 34.67 -12.87 12.46
CA VAL A 27 33.79 -13.24 11.34
C VAL A 27 32.40 -12.62 11.52
N LEU A 28 31.85 -12.65 12.74
CA LEU A 28 30.55 -12.04 13.03
C LEU A 28 30.57 -10.51 12.82
N LEU A 29 31.62 -9.82 13.27
CA LEU A 29 31.77 -8.38 13.10
C LEU A 29 32.00 -8.00 11.62
N GLU A 30 32.67 -8.84 10.85
CA GLU A 30 32.85 -8.65 9.39
C GLU A 30 31.51 -8.79 8.65
N GLU A 31 30.69 -9.80 8.99
CA GLU A 31 29.32 -9.96 8.46
C GLU A 31 28.44 -8.75 8.80
N GLU A 32 28.49 -8.29 10.04
CA GLU A 32 27.71 -7.14 10.51
C GLU A 32 28.14 -5.84 9.81
N ASN A 33 29.42 -5.63 9.63
CA ASN A 33 29.99 -4.53 8.85
C ASN A 33 29.56 -4.59 7.37
N ALA A 34 29.58 -5.77 6.76
CA ALA A 34 29.13 -5.96 5.39
C ALA A 34 27.65 -5.63 5.23
N LEU A 35 26.78 -6.07 6.15
CA LEU A 35 25.36 -5.73 6.17
C LEU A 35 25.12 -4.23 6.37
N LEU A 36 25.83 -3.59 7.28
CA LEU A 36 25.74 -2.15 7.54
C LEU A 36 26.16 -1.33 6.32
N ARG A 37 27.30 -1.67 5.71
CA ARG A 37 27.78 -1.02 4.47
C ARG A 37 26.76 -1.14 3.35
N GLN A 38 26.13 -2.30 3.21
CA GLN A 38 25.12 -2.51 2.18
C GLN A 38 23.83 -1.74 2.47
N ARG A 39 23.39 -1.62 3.72
CA ARG A 39 22.23 -0.77 4.10
C ARG A 39 22.50 0.71 3.86
N LEU A 40 23.75 1.18 4.02
CA LEU A 40 24.12 2.58 3.84
C LEU A 40 24.43 2.92 2.38
N PHE A 41 25.12 2.04 1.66
CA PHE A 41 25.70 2.33 0.34
C PHE A 41 25.23 1.38 -0.77
N GLY A 42 24.52 0.28 -0.43
CA GLY A 42 24.00 -0.66 -1.42
C GLY A 42 22.79 -0.12 -2.15
N ARG A 43 22.54 -0.63 -3.36
CA ARG A 43 21.31 -0.34 -4.11
C ARG A 43 20.11 -0.66 -3.23
N LYS A 44 19.23 0.31 -3.03
CA LYS A 44 18.03 0.19 -2.17
C LYS A 44 16.87 -0.57 -2.83
N SER A 45 17.01 -0.99 -4.08
CA SER A 45 16.02 -1.79 -4.79
C SER A 45 16.49 -3.25 -4.86
N GLU A 46 15.60 -4.18 -4.50
CA GLU A 46 15.72 -5.60 -4.81
C GLU A 46 15.36 -5.79 -6.30
N GLN A 47 16.16 -5.25 -7.20
CA GLN A 47 16.07 -5.66 -8.61
C GLN A 47 16.71 -7.04 -8.72
N THR A 48 15.88 -8.07 -8.57
CA THR A 48 16.18 -9.38 -9.12
C THR A 48 16.14 -9.21 -10.63
N ALA A 49 17.20 -9.61 -11.30
CA ALA A 49 17.31 -9.59 -12.77
C ALA A 49 16.44 -10.66 -13.45
N ASP A 50 15.28 -10.97 -12.86
CA ASP A 50 14.31 -11.90 -13.41
C ASP A 50 13.18 -11.10 -14.09
N PRO A 51 13.10 -11.11 -15.44
CA PRO A 51 12.06 -10.43 -16.21
C PRO A 51 10.64 -10.93 -15.89
N ALA A 52 10.49 -12.07 -15.21
CA ALA A 52 9.21 -12.69 -14.91
C ALA A 52 8.57 -12.19 -13.59
N THR A 53 9.28 -11.41 -12.78
CA THR A 53 8.72 -10.80 -11.58
C THR A 53 8.94 -9.28 -11.58
N PRO A 54 8.07 -8.48 -12.21
CA PRO A 54 8.12 -7.03 -12.06
C PRO A 54 7.71 -6.66 -10.64
N GLN A 55 8.68 -6.55 -9.74
CA GLN A 55 8.49 -5.76 -8.53
C GLN A 55 8.49 -4.30 -8.93
N LEU A 56 7.34 -3.65 -8.81
CA LEU A 56 7.23 -2.21 -9.01
C LEU A 56 8.22 -1.48 -8.09
N PRO A 57 9.12 -0.65 -8.62
CA PRO A 57 10.03 0.14 -7.80
C PRO A 57 9.24 1.12 -6.96
N LEU A 58 9.27 0.94 -5.64
CA LEU A 58 8.42 1.66 -4.69
C LEU A 58 8.81 3.13 -4.48
N PHE A 59 9.99 3.56 -4.93
CA PHE A 59 10.58 4.83 -4.50
C PHE A 59 11.37 5.62 -5.57
N ASN A 60 11.36 5.21 -6.85
CA ASN A 60 12.22 5.83 -7.86
C ASN A 60 11.52 6.11 -9.19
N GLU A 61 10.32 6.69 -9.18
CA GLU A 61 9.67 7.09 -10.44
C GLU A 61 10.45 8.19 -11.18
N ALA A 62 11.16 9.05 -10.47
CA ALA A 62 11.95 10.14 -11.10
C ALA A 62 13.39 9.73 -11.47
N GLU A 63 13.97 8.71 -10.83
CA GLU A 63 15.35 8.27 -11.06
C GLU A 63 15.45 7.11 -12.07
N SER A 64 14.34 6.45 -12.40
CA SER A 64 14.33 5.34 -13.39
C SER A 64 14.27 5.80 -14.85
N ILE A 65 14.21 7.11 -15.12
CA ILE A 65 14.10 7.70 -16.46
C ILE A 65 15.47 8.19 -17.00
N GLU A 66 16.52 8.25 -16.19
CA GLU A 66 17.86 8.52 -16.70
C GLU A 66 18.40 7.30 -17.45
N THR A 67 18.23 7.33 -18.76
CA THR A 67 18.96 6.48 -19.70
C THR A 67 20.44 6.90 -19.63
N PRO A 68 21.38 6.01 -19.30
CA PRO A 68 22.80 6.39 -19.39
C PRO A 68 23.14 6.81 -20.81
N ALA A 69 23.87 7.92 -20.94
CA ALA A 69 24.39 8.38 -22.20
C ALA A 69 25.18 7.25 -22.91
N PRO A 70 25.06 7.09 -24.22
CA PRO A 70 25.78 6.05 -24.92
C PRO A 70 27.29 6.30 -24.82
N VAL A 71 28.00 5.34 -24.25
CA VAL A 71 29.44 5.24 -24.39
C VAL A 71 29.69 4.73 -25.79
N GLU A 72 30.36 5.53 -26.62
CA GLU A 72 30.85 5.10 -27.92
C GLU A 72 31.83 3.93 -27.74
N ALA A 73 31.47 2.78 -28.26
CA ALA A 73 32.37 1.67 -28.50
C ALA A 73 32.02 1.07 -29.86
N ASP A 74 32.96 1.25 -30.78
CA ASP A 74 32.99 0.57 -32.06
C ASP A 74 32.98 -0.97 -31.84
N GLU A 75 31.94 -1.65 -32.33
CA GLU A 75 31.99 -2.97 -32.95
C GLU A 75 30.59 -3.37 -33.41
N GLU A 76 30.49 -3.73 -34.69
CA GLU A 76 29.29 -4.18 -35.36
C GLU A 76 28.74 -5.47 -34.72
N VAL A 77 27.66 -5.35 -33.94
CA VAL A 77 26.81 -6.49 -33.57
C VAL A 77 25.41 -6.20 -34.10
N VAL A 78 24.95 -7.07 -34.99
CA VAL A 78 23.58 -7.07 -35.53
C VAL A 78 22.60 -7.25 -34.37
N THR A 79 22.02 -6.16 -33.90
CA THR A 79 20.98 -6.19 -32.88
C THR A 79 19.61 -6.39 -33.53
N PRO A 80 18.76 -7.32 -33.01
CA PRO A 80 17.39 -7.45 -33.47
C PRO A 80 16.62 -6.17 -33.11
N THR A 81 16.11 -5.51 -34.14
CA THR A 81 15.27 -4.31 -34.02
C THR A 81 14.09 -4.60 -33.08
N LYS A 82 14.11 -4.08 -31.86
CA LYS A 82 12.92 -4.02 -30.99
C LYS A 82 11.84 -3.25 -31.75
N ARG A 83 10.79 -3.97 -32.20
CA ARG A 83 9.57 -3.34 -32.72
C ARG A 83 9.03 -2.42 -31.61
N ARG A 84 9.00 -1.11 -31.87
CA ARG A 84 8.30 -0.15 -30.99
C ARG A 84 6.86 -0.65 -30.83
N GLY A 85 6.45 -0.97 -29.59
CA GLY A 85 5.07 -1.32 -29.31
C GLY A 85 4.14 -0.21 -29.81
N LYS A 86 3.04 -0.56 -30.48
CA LYS A 86 2.01 0.41 -30.89
C LYS A 86 1.51 1.13 -29.64
N ARG A 87 1.41 2.47 -29.67
CA ARG A 87 0.77 3.26 -28.60
C ARG A 87 -0.62 2.69 -28.36
N LYS A 88 -0.99 2.53 -27.08
CA LYS A 88 -2.39 2.20 -26.73
C LYS A 88 -3.27 3.36 -27.21
N PRO A 89 -4.44 3.07 -27.82
CA PRO A 89 -5.38 4.12 -28.21
C PRO A 89 -5.84 4.89 -26.95
N LEU A 90 -6.20 6.17 -27.14
CA LEU A 90 -6.80 6.96 -26.07
C LEU A 90 -8.18 6.38 -25.70
N PRO A 91 -8.61 6.52 -24.41
CA PRO A 91 -9.92 6.01 -23.98
C PRO A 91 -11.05 6.53 -24.84
N ALA A 92 -11.99 5.65 -25.23
CA ALA A 92 -13.05 5.97 -26.16
C ALA A 92 -14.14 6.88 -25.56
N ASP A 93 -14.26 6.87 -24.24
CA ASP A 93 -15.21 7.65 -23.43
C ASP A 93 -14.81 9.12 -23.22
N LEU A 94 -13.57 9.50 -23.58
CA LEU A 94 -13.16 10.89 -23.51
C LEU A 94 -13.82 11.71 -24.63
N PRO A 95 -14.36 12.91 -24.32
CA PRO A 95 -14.89 13.82 -25.34
C PRO A 95 -13.84 14.17 -26.39
N ARG A 96 -14.21 14.17 -27.66
CA ARG A 96 -13.35 14.56 -28.76
C ARG A 96 -13.82 15.89 -29.33
N ILE A 97 -12.90 16.83 -29.41
CA ILE A 97 -13.12 18.12 -30.09
C ILE A 97 -12.40 18.04 -31.40
N GLU A 98 -13.17 18.10 -32.48
CA GLU A 98 -12.62 18.08 -33.85
C GLU A 98 -12.11 19.47 -34.24
N ILE A 99 -10.85 19.56 -34.64
CA ILE A 99 -10.24 20.75 -35.19
C ILE A 99 -9.85 20.43 -36.61
N ILE A 100 -10.56 21.03 -37.56
CA ILE A 100 -10.33 20.82 -38.97
C ILE A 100 -9.25 21.81 -39.47
N HIS A 101 -8.17 21.29 -40.03
CA HIS A 101 -7.14 22.04 -40.69
C HIS A 101 -7.34 21.90 -42.18
N ASP A 102 -7.59 23.02 -42.86
CA ASP A 102 -7.77 23.04 -44.30
C ASP A 102 -6.68 23.90 -44.97
N LEU A 103 -6.44 23.65 -46.27
CA LEU A 103 -5.51 24.43 -47.03
C LEU A 103 -6.07 25.84 -47.28
N PRO A 104 -5.25 26.88 -47.19
CA PRO A 104 -5.68 28.22 -47.53
C PRO A 104 -6.04 28.29 -49.04
N GLU A 105 -7.01 29.17 -49.41
CA GLU A 105 -7.57 29.22 -50.77
C GLU A 105 -6.53 29.33 -51.89
N HIS A 106 -5.42 30.04 -51.65
CA HIS A 106 -4.36 30.20 -52.64
C HIS A 106 -3.59 28.91 -52.94
N GLU A 107 -3.60 27.94 -52.02
CA GLU A 107 -2.97 26.63 -52.20
C GLU A 107 -3.93 25.58 -52.80
N LEU A 108 -5.22 25.90 -52.89
CA LEU A 108 -6.20 25.04 -53.54
C LEU A 108 -6.14 25.07 -55.06
N SER A 109 -5.36 25.96 -55.67
CA SER A 109 -5.11 26.01 -57.13
C SER A 109 -3.92 25.12 -57.47
N CYS A 110 -4.09 24.26 -58.47
CA CYS A 110 -3.03 23.43 -59.00
C CYS A 110 -2.27 24.25 -60.15
N ILE A 111 -1.00 23.90 -60.35
CA ILE A 111 -0.16 24.48 -61.39
C ILE A 111 -0.82 24.37 -62.83
N CYS A 112 -1.67 23.33 -63.00
CA CYS A 112 -2.44 23.12 -64.22
C CYS A 112 -3.68 24.03 -64.36
N GLY A 113 -3.96 24.91 -63.39
CA GLY A 113 -5.12 25.79 -63.33
C GLY A 113 -6.42 25.18 -62.75
N CYS A 114 -6.42 23.92 -62.41
CA CYS A 114 -7.58 23.27 -61.84
C CYS A 114 -7.64 23.45 -60.29
N ARG A 115 -8.85 23.49 -59.74
CA ARG A 115 -9.04 23.51 -58.29
C ARG A 115 -8.85 22.10 -57.70
N LYS A 116 -8.01 21.99 -56.67
CA LYS A 116 -7.81 20.77 -55.89
C LYS A 116 -9.07 20.45 -55.12
N HIS A 117 -9.36 19.17 -54.90
CA HIS A 117 -10.44 18.69 -54.04
C HIS A 117 -9.89 17.71 -53.01
N ALA A 118 -10.53 17.63 -51.88
CA ALA A 118 -10.13 16.71 -50.79
C ALA A 118 -10.31 15.24 -51.26
N ILE A 119 -9.28 14.43 -51.13
CA ILE A 119 -9.26 13.01 -51.51
C ILE A 119 -9.15 12.08 -50.32
N GLY A 120 -8.94 12.62 -49.09
CA GLY A 120 -8.84 11.87 -47.85
C GLY A 120 -8.53 12.78 -46.66
N GLU A 121 -8.52 12.20 -45.49
CA GLU A 121 -8.24 12.85 -44.23
C GLU A 121 -7.18 12.06 -43.48
N GLU A 122 -6.22 12.76 -42.88
CA GLU A 122 -5.28 12.20 -41.92
C GLU A 122 -5.66 12.69 -40.52
N THR A 123 -5.95 11.76 -39.61
CA THR A 123 -6.35 12.10 -38.24
C THR A 123 -5.23 11.81 -37.25
N SER A 124 -5.06 12.71 -36.30
CA SER A 124 -4.17 12.50 -35.14
C SER A 124 -4.86 12.98 -33.87
N GLU A 125 -4.67 12.27 -32.78
CA GLU A 125 -5.27 12.60 -31.47
C GLU A 125 -4.21 13.15 -30.51
N GLN A 126 -4.55 14.23 -29.80
CA GLN A 126 -3.77 14.82 -28.70
C GLN A 126 -4.63 14.94 -27.46
N LEU A 127 -4.02 14.77 -26.26
CA LEU A 127 -4.70 15.02 -25.01
C LEU A 127 -4.66 16.51 -24.67
N GLU A 128 -5.83 17.05 -24.34
CA GLU A 128 -5.98 18.38 -23.76
C GLU A 128 -6.46 18.26 -22.30
N ILE A 129 -5.89 19.05 -21.39
CA ILE A 129 -6.32 19.14 -20.00
C ILE A 129 -6.92 20.52 -19.75
N VAL A 130 -8.21 20.53 -19.43
CA VAL A 130 -8.88 21.74 -18.95
C VAL A 130 -8.59 21.87 -17.45
N PRO A 131 -8.01 22.99 -16.97
CA PRO A 131 -7.75 23.18 -15.54
C PRO A 131 -9.03 23.09 -14.70
N MET A 132 -8.85 22.75 -13.41
CA MET A 132 -9.94 22.67 -12.42
C MET A 132 -10.83 23.91 -12.46
N GLN A 133 -12.15 23.72 -12.57
CA GLN A 133 -13.13 24.79 -12.53
C GLN A 133 -13.74 24.87 -11.13
N ILE A 134 -13.69 26.06 -10.51
CA ILE A 134 -14.34 26.35 -9.24
C ILE A 134 -15.56 27.23 -9.50
N ARG A 135 -16.72 26.81 -8.93
CA ARG A 135 -18.01 27.51 -9.09
C ARG A 135 -18.60 27.83 -7.72
N VAL A 136 -19.32 28.94 -7.62
CA VAL A 136 -20.11 29.28 -6.44
C VAL A 136 -21.56 28.85 -6.64
N ILE A 137 -22.05 28.00 -5.74
CA ILE A 137 -23.46 27.62 -5.68
C ILE A 137 -24.19 28.62 -4.77
N LYS A 138 -25.06 29.46 -5.36
CA LYS A 138 -25.87 30.42 -4.61
C LYS A 138 -27.24 29.82 -4.31
N HIS A 139 -27.45 29.41 -3.06
CA HIS A 139 -28.76 28.94 -2.59
C HIS A 139 -29.68 30.14 -2.28
N ILE A 140 -30.82 30.21 -2.98
CA ILE A 140 -31.84 31.26 -2.77
C ILE A 140 -33.07 30.59 -2.15
N ARG A 141 -33.33 30.87 -0.88
CA ARG A 141 -34.48 30.38 -0.14
C ARG A 141 -35.56 31.47 -0.09
N LYS A 142 -36.69 31.19 -0.72
CA LYS A 142 -37.84 32.10 -0.69
C LYS A 142 -38.54 32.04 0.68
N VAL A 143 -38.92 33.18 1.17
CA VAL A 143 -39.68 33.35 2.42
C VAL A 143 -41.11 33.73 2.08
N TYR A 144 -42.05 32.99 2.62
CA TYR A 144 -43.50 33.16 2.37
C TYR A 144 -44.17 33.62 3.65
N GLY A 145 -44.97 34.68 3.56
CA GLY A 145 -45.81 35.21 4.66
C GLY A 145 -47.28 35.25 4.23
N CYS A 146 -48.21 34.97 5.13
CA CYS A 146 -49.62 35.14 4.91
C CYS A 146 -50.03 36.60 5.16
N ARG A 147 -50.76 37.20 4.24
CA ARG A 147 -51.32 38.57 4.41
C ARG A 147 -52.61 38.59 5.19
N GLY A 148 -53.24 37.46 5.43
CA GLY A 148 -54.56 37.33 6.07
C GLY A 148 -54.51 36.82 7.52
N CYS A 149 -53.34 36.46 8.04
CA CYS A 149 -53.16 36.03 9.43
C CYS A 149 -51.79 36.41 9.96
N GLU A 150 -51.62 36.43 11.28
CA GLU A 150 -50.37 36.78 11.96
C GLU A 150 -49.39 35.57 12.13
N THR A 151 -49.52 34.54 11.29
CA THR A 151 -48.61 33.42 11.35
C THR A 151 -47.16 33.80 10.93
N ALA A 152 -46.19 33.26 11.62
CA ALA A 152 -44.78 33.51 11.33
C ALA A 152 -44.44 33.15 9.87
N PRO A 153 -43.58 33.94 9.19
CA PRO A 153 -43.13 33.62 7.84
C PRO A 153 -42.43 32.22 7.77
N VAL A 154 -42.68 31.49 6.72
CA VAL A 154 -42.09 30.19 6.45
C VAL A 154 -41.03 30.33 5.37
N THR A 155 -39.82 29.88 5.66
CA THR A 155 -38.70 29.87 4.70
C THR A 155 -38.58 28.47 4.07
N ALA A 156 -38.43 28.43 2.76
CA ALA A 156 -38.19 27.16 2.05
C ALA A 156 -36.98 26.41 2.59
N ASP A 157 -37.07 25.10 2.68
CA ASP A 157 -36.00 24.28 3.20
C ASP A 157 -34.77 24.28 2.29
N LYS A 158 -33.63 24.01 2.89
CA LYS A 158 -32.36 23.81 2.21
C LYS A 158 -31.99 22.33 2.29
N PRO A 159 -31.43 21.74 1.22
CA PRO A 159 -30.93 20.37 1.31
C PRO A 159 -29.98 20.16 2.49
N ALA A 160 -30.05 19.00 3.13
CA ALA A 160 -29.16 18.61 4.19
C ALA A 160 -27.69 18.69 3.73
N GLN A 161 -26.83 19.13 4.62
CA GLN A 161 -25.38 19.23 4.37
C GLN A 161 -24.65 18.45 5.47
N LEU A 162 -23.60 17.71 5.10
CA LEU A 162 -22.81 16.96 6.06
C LEU A 162 -22.18 17.87 7.14
N ILE A 163 -21.69 19.04 6.74
CA ILE A 163 -21.14 20.04 7.65
C ILE A 163 -22.08 21.25 7.60
N GLU A 164 -22.90 21.44 8.64
CA GLU A 164 -23.82 22.56 8.72
C GLU A 164 -23.11 23.91 8.60
N LYS A 165 -23.74 24.86 7.91
CA LYS A 165 -23.24 26.23 7.71
C LYS A 165 -21.86 26.32 7.06
N SER A 166 -21.33 25.21 6.52
CA SER A 166 -20.07 25.21 5.76
C SER A 166 -20.27 25.78 4.36
N MET A 167 -19.23 26.44 3.83
CA MET A 167 -19.16 26.80 2.42
C MET A 167 -18.72 25.61 1.54
N ALA A 168 -18.25 24.51 2.11
CA ALA A 168 -17.82 23.35 1.36
C ALA A 168 -19.03 22.52 0.89
N SER A 169 -19.21 22.41 -0.42
CA SER A 169 -20.13 21.45 -1.02
C SER A 169 -19.55 20.03 -0.95
N PRO A 170 -20.36 18.97 -1.17
CA PRO A 170 -19.86 17.61 -1.26
C PRO A 170 -18.71 17.43 -2.25
N SER A 171 -18.74 18.13 -3.39
CA SER A 171 -17.66 18.07 -4.40
C SER A 171 -16.35 18.71 -3.89
N VAL A 172 -16.41 19.79 -3.12
CA VAL A 172 -15.22 20.40 -2.50
C VAL A 172 -14.63 19.48 -1.43
N LEU A 173 -15.47 18.86 -0.61
CA LEU A 173 -15.04 17.89 0.40
C LEU A 173 -14.42 16.65 -0.26
N ALA A 174 -15.07 16.08 -1.28
CA ALA A 174 -14.53 14.93 -2.01
C ALA A 174 -13.16 15.26 -2.64
N MET A 175 -13.02 16.44 -3.26
CA MET A 175 -11.75 16.89 -3.84
C MET A 175 -10.66 17.06 -2.78
N LEU A 176 -10.99 17.65 -1.63
CA LEU A 176 -10.07 17.81 -0.49
C LEU A 176 -9.56 16.45 0.00
N LEU A 177 -10.48 15.49 0.17
CA LEU A 177 -10.16 14.16 0.71
C LEU A 177 -9.33 13.35 -0.28
N THR A 178 -9.68 13.32 -1.57
CA THR A 178 -8.92 12.63 -2.61
C THR A 178 -7.54 13.24 -2.80
N THR A 179 -7.45 14.56 -2.96
CA THR A 179 -6.17 15.25 -3.11
C THR A 179 -5.19 14.93 -1.98
N LYS A 180 -5.69 14.85 -0.73
CA LYS A 180 -4.84 14.54 0.41
C LYS A 180 -4.50 13.06 0.53
N TYR A 181 -5.46 12.16 0.39
CA TYR A 181 -5.32 10.75 0.77
C TYR A 181 -5.09 9.80 -0.41
N VAL A 182 -5.42 10.22 -1.63
CA VAL A 182 -5.10 9.48 -2.87
C VAL A 182 -3.86 10.06 -3.52
N ASP A 183 -3.85 11.39 -3.76
CA ASP A 183 -2.74 12.05 -4.47
C ASP A 183 -1.56 12.40 -3.55
N GLY A 184 -1.74 12.25 -2.24
CA GLY A 184 -0.69 12.50 -1.24
C GLY A 184 -0.31 13.97 -1.06
N LEU A 185 -1.15 14.91 -1.50
CA LEU A 185 -0.85 16.34 -1.43
C LEU A 185 -1.14 16.90 -0.02
N PRO A 186 -0.16 17.49 0.68
CA PRO A 186 -0.37 18.12 1.97
C PRO A 186 -1.34 19.31 1.90
N LEU A 187 -2.12 19.55 2.96
CA LEU A 187 -3.12 20.63 3.01
C LEU A 187 -2.54 22.01 2.70
N HIS A 188 -1.31 22.32 3.15
CA HIS A 188 -0.67 23.60 2.85
C HIS A 188 -0.35 23.79 1.35
N ARG A 189 -0.18 22.70 0.60
CA ARG A 189 -0.02 22.78 -0.86
C ARG A 189 -1.38 22.90 -1.54
N PHE A 190 -2.40 22.22 -1.03
CA PHE A 190 -3.76 22.34 -1.57
C PHE A 190 -4.33 23.75 -1.34
N GLU A 191 -4.07 24.38 -0.20
CA GLU A 191 -4.34 25.81 0.05
C GLU A 191 -3.75 26.70 -1.09
N LYS A 192 -2.49 26.45 -1.45
CA LYS A 192 -1.85 27.18 -2.56
C LYS A 192 -2.44 26.86 -3.94
N VAL A 193 -2.94 25.64 -4.15
CA VAL A 193 -3.67 25.30 -5.38
C VAL A 193 -4.94 26.12 -5.48
N LEU A 194 -5.75 26.17 -4.42
CA LEU A 194 -6.99 26.96 -4.36
C LEU A 194 -6.70 28.47 -4.59
N ALA A 195 -5.67 28.99 -3.94
CA ALA A 195 -5.28 30.40 -4.08
C ALA A 195 -4.92 30.77 -5.54
N ARG A 196 -4.29 29.88 -6.33
CA ARG A 196 -4.06 30.10 -7.75
C ARG A 196 -5.34 30.23 -8.58
N HIS A 197 -6.45 29.69 -8.08
CA HIS A 197 -7.78 29.84 -8.68
C HIS A 197 -8.63 30.94 -8.04
N GLY A 198 -8.01 31.83 -7.27
CA GLY A 198 -8.68 32.97 -6.63
C GLY A 198 -9.51 32.63 -5.39
N VAL A 199 -9.32 31.45 -4.80
CA VAL A 199 -10.04 31.02 -3.61
C VAL A 199 -9.08 30.91 -2.43
N ASP A 200 -9.31 31.74 -1.41
CA ASP A 200 -8.50 31.75 -0.20
C ASP A 200 -9.24 30.97 0.93
N ILE A 201 -8.73 29.79 1.24
CA ILE A 201 -9.22 28.92 2.31
C ILE A 201 -8.02 28.48 3.15
N PRO A 202 -7.90 28.95 4.40
CA PRO A 202 -6.77 28.60 5.27
C PRO A 202 -6.70 27.09 5.53
N ARG A 203 -5.47 26.56 5.60
CA ARG A 203 -5.22 25.12 5.88
C ARG A 203 -5.89 24.61 7.16
N GLN A 204 -6.09 25.48 8.17
CA GLN A 204 -6.80 25.12 9.40
C GLN A 204 -8.28 24.82 9.12
N THR A 205 -8.91 25.55 8.21
CA THR A 205 -10.29 25.29 7.76
C THR A 205 -10.36 23.96 7.00
N LEU A 206 -9.42 23.71 6.08
CA LEU A 206 -9.32 22.44 5.37
C LEU A 206 -9.14 21.26 6.34
N ALA A 207 -8.25 21.40 7.34
CA ALA A 207 -8.03 20.37 8.35
C ALA A 207 -9.29 20.14 9.21
N ARG A 208 -10.01 21.21 9.57
CA ARG A 208 -11.28 21.10 10.30
C ARG A 208 -12.33 20.36 9.50
N TRP A 209 -12.48 20.65 8.22
CA TRP A 209 -13.43 19.92 7.34
C TRP A 209 -13.09 18.45 7.24
N VAL A 210 -11.81 18.08 7.12
CA VAL A 210 -11.37 16.67 7.15
C VAL A 210 -11.86 15.99 8.42
N ILE A 211 -11.63 16.59 9.60
CA ILE A 211 -12.04 16.00 10.89
C ILE A 211 -13.56 15.92 11.01
N GLN A 212 -14.28 16.98 10.62
CA GLN A 212 -15.75 17.01 10.67
C GLN A 212 -16.38 15.97 9.77
N CYS A 213 -15.86 15.73 8.55
CA CYS A 213 -16.33 14.63 7.70
C CYS A 213 -16.23 13.29 8.42
N CYS A 214 -15.13 13.05 9.14
CA CYS A 214 -14.88 11.77 9.80
C CYS A 214 -15.84 11.49 10.97
N GLU A 215 -16.40 12.52 11.60
CA GLU A 215 -17.40 12.37 12.66
C GLU A 215 -18.68 11.67 12.15
N HIS A 216 -18.97 11.76 10.85
CA HIS A 216 -20.15 11.15 10.21
C HIS A 216 -19.91 9.78 9.58
N PHE A 217 -18.66 9.36 9.42
CA PHE A 217 -18.34 8.10 8.75
C PHE A 217 -18.37 6.86 9.67
N GLN A 218 -18.56 7.04 10.97
CA GLN A 218 -18.48 5.94 11.93
C GLN A 218 -19.45 4.78 11.63
N PRO A 219 -20.72 5.00 11.21
CA PRO A 219 -21.61 3.89 10.85
C PRO A 219 -21.07 3.03 9.70
N LEU A 220 -20.52 3.64 8.65
CA LEU A 220 -19.90 2.92 7.53
C LEU A 220 -18.70 2.09 7.99
N LEU A 221 -17.86 2.66 8.85
CA LEU A 221 -16.68 1.95 9.40
C LEU A 221 -17.08 0.77 10.28
N ASN A 222 -18.17 0.89 11.04
CA ASN A 222 -18.70 -0.22 11.83
C ASN A 222 -19.14 -1.38 10.94
N LEU A 223 -19.95 -1.12 9.91
CA LEU A 223 -20.37 -2.13 8.93
C LEU A 223 -19.18 -2.76 8.18
N MET A 224 -18.17 -1.95 7.84
CA MET A 224 -16.93 -2.45 7.26
C MET A 224 -16.16 -3.34 8.24
N ARG A 225 -16.16 -3.01 9.55
CA ARG A 225 -15.54 -3.82 10.60
C ARG A 225 -16.23 -5.17 10.74
N GLU A 226 -17.54 -5.19 10.80
CA GLU A 226 -18.34 -6.41 10.84
C GLU A 226 -18.01 -7.31 9.64
N ARG A 227 -18.00 -6.74 8.44
CA ARG A 227 -17.64 -7.47 7.23
C ARG A 227 -16.19 -8.00 7.24
N LEU A 228 -15.24 -7.22 7.77
CA LEU A 228 -13.85 -7.66 7.91
C LEU A 228 -13.75 -8.90 8.81
N LEU A 229 -14.45 -8.90 9.95
CA LEU A 229 -14.40 -10.00 10.93
C LEU A 229 -15.06 -11.29 10.43
N GLU A 230 -15.91 -11.23 9.41
CA GLU A 230 -16.46 -12.39 8.73
C GLU A 230 -15.48 -13.04 7.73
N SER A 231 -14.38 -12.36 7.40
CA SER A 231 -13.43 -12.87 6.43
C SER A 231 -12.71 -14.14 6.92
N PRO A 232 -12.54 -15.17 6.08
CA PRO A 232 -11.81 -16.38 6.45
C PRO A 232 -10.32 -16.11 6.72
N VAL A 233 -9.77 -15.02 6.17
CA VAL A 233 -8.38 -14.60 6.38
C VAL A 233 -8.32 -13.10 6.61
N ILE A 234 -7.67 -12.68 7.69
CA ILE A 234 -7.31 -11.28 7.92
C ILE A 234 -5.79 -11.14 7.89
N HIS A 235 -5.32 -10.20 7.09
CA HIS A 235 -3.93 -9.77 7.03
C HIS A 235 -3.74 -8.56 7.94
N CYS A 236 -2.74 -8.57 8.81
CA CYS A 236 -2.42 -7.44 9.68
C CYS A 236 -0.98 -6.98 9.52
N ASP A 237 -0.79 -5.68 9.62
CA ASP A 237 0.52 -5.03 9.66
C ASP A 237 0.40 -3.69 10.40
N GLU A 238 1.50 -3.08 10.82
CA GLU A 238 1.50 -1.77 11.45
C GLU A 238 2.72 -0.95 11.06
N THR A 239 2.55 0.37 11.07
CA THR A 239 3.63 1.32 10.80
C THR A 239 3.62 2.46 11.80
N ARG A 240 4.77 3.08 11.99
CA ARG A 240 4.92 4.22 12.90
C ARG A 240 4.21 5.45 12.35
N VAL A 241 3.65 6.25 13.25
CA VAL A 241 3.15 7.61 12.99
C VAL A 241 3.59 8.52 14.13
N GLN A 242 3.96 9.75 13.81
CA GLN A 242 4.23 10.78 14.81
C GLN A 242 3.02 11.67 14.95
N VAL A 243 2.61 11.95 16.20
CA VAL A 243 1.51 12.86 16.53
C VAL A 243 2.02 13.84 17.57
N LEU A 244 1.93 15.17 17.27
CA LEU A 244 2.63 16.17 18.06
C LEU A 244 1.95 16.50 19.38
N LYS A 245 0.62 16.45 19.43
CA LYS A 245 -0.19 16.92 20.58
C LYS A 245 -0.98 15.76 21.20
N GLU A 246 -0.31 14.64 21.46
CA GLU A 246 -0.90 13.57 22.27
C GLU A 246 -0.91 13.98 23.75
N PRO A 247 -2.02 13.80 24.49
CA PRO A 247 -2.06 14.05 25.92
C PRO A 247 -0.99 13.23 26.65
N ASP A 248 -0.30 13.86 27.58
CA ASP A 248 0.70 13.26 28.48
C ASP A 248 1.85 12.53 27.78
N ARG A 249 2.17 12.89 26.51
CA ARG A 249 3.25 12.30 25.73
C ARG A 249 4.13 13.36 25.06
N ASP A 250 5.41 13.07 24.97
CA ASP A 250 6.35 13.90 24.26
C ASP A 250 6.04 13.92 22.74
N PRO A 251 6.14 15.08 22.05
CA PRO A 251 5.92 15.18 20.60
C PRO A 251 6.80 14.25 19.74
N THR A 252 7.93 13.79 20.28
CA THR A 252 8.82 12.81 19.61
C THR A 252 8.40 11.36 19.84
N SER A 253 7.39 11.11 20.68
CA SER A 253 6.86 9.77 20.96
C SER A 253 6.33 9.11 19.69
N GLN A 254 6.54 7.80 19.59
CA GLN A 254 6.05 7.02 18.47
C GLN A 254 4.67 6.46 18.77
N SER A 255 3.75 6.73 17.86
CA SER A 255 2.44 6.12 17.81
C SER A 255 2.32 5.23 16.56
N TRP A 256 1.21 4.53 16.38
CA TRP A 256 1.10 3.45 15.42
C TRP A 256 -0.17 3.56 14.58
N MET A 257 -0.01 3.27 13.31
CA MET A 257 -1.08 3.06 12.37
C MET A 257 -1.12 1.57 12.04
N TRP A 258 -2.20 0.91 12.43
CA TRP A 258 -2.46 -0.49 12.14
C TRP A 258 -3.27 -0.61 10.87
N VAL A 259 -3.03 -1.64 10.08
CA VAL A 259 -3.84 -1.99 8.93
C VAL A 259 -4.35 -3.42 9.08
N GLN A 260 -5.60 -3.63 8.74
CA GLN A 260 -6.24 -4.93 8.63
C GLN A 260 -6.86 -5.02 7.25
N ALA A 261 -6.53 -6.07 6.51
CA ALA A 261 -7.06 -6.30 5.18
C ALA A 261 -7.69 -7.70 5.11
N SER A 262 -8.92 -7.79 4.59
CA SER A 262 -9.56 -9.08 4.36
C SER A 262 -8.86 -9.82 3.22
N GLY A 263 -8.83 -11.15 3.35
CA GLY A 263 -8.43 -12.03 2.26
C GLY A 263 -9.49 -12.08 1.14
N PRO A 264 -9.14 -12.76 0.03
CA PRO A 264 -9.97 -12.80 -1.17
C PRO A 264 -11.33 -13.50 -0.93
N PRO A 265 -12.23 -13.50 -1.99
CA PRO A 265 -12.11 -12.69 -3.19
C PRO A 265 -13.18 -11.62 -3.33
N GLU A 266 -14.31 -11.69 -2.60
CA GLU A 266 -15.44 -10.81 -2.79
C GLU A 266 -15.56 -9.77 -1.68
N ARG A 267 -15.75 -8.50 -2.08
CA ARG A 267 -15.95 -7.36 -1.17
C ARG A 267 -14.77 -7.16 -0.21
N PRO A 268 -13.56 -6.93 -0.71
CA PRO A 268 -12.38 -6.71 0.13
C PRO A 268 -12.58 -5.49 1.04
N VAL A 269 -12.14 -5.62 2.28
CA VAL A 269 -12.17 -4.54 3.27
C VAL A 269 -10.75 -4.25 3.75
N ILE A 270 -10.40 -2.97 3.79
CA ILE A 270 -9.13 -2.50 4.34
C ILE A 270 -9.45 -1.46 5.42
N LEU A 271 -9.06 -1.75 6.65
CA LEU A 271 -9.26 -0.85 7.79
C LEU A 271 -7.94 -0.40 8.38
N PHE A 272 -7.90 0.87 8.75
CA PHE A 272 -6.79 1.47 9.47
C PHE A 272 -7.26 1.91 10.85
N ASP A 273 -6.41 1.71 11.85
CA ASP A 273 -6.64 2.14 13.22
C ASP A 273 -5.40 2.86 13.76
N TYR A 274 -5.61 4.06 14.31
CA TYR A 274 -4.58 4.79 15.00
C TYR A 274 -4.56 4.42 16.49
N THR A 275 -3.36 4.16 17.03
CA THR A 275 -3.16 3.91 18.46
C THR A 275 -1.84 4.51 18.96
N THR A 276 -1.78 4.82 20.25
CA THR A 276 -0.57 5.30 20.92
C THR A 276 0.39 4.16 21.31
N SER A 277 -0.05 2.92 21.21
CA SER A 277 0.69 1.72 21.65
C SER A 277 0.83 0.70 20.52
N ARG A 278 1.91 -0.07 20.55
CA ARG A 278 2.12 -1.28 19.75
C ARG A 278 1.90 -2.56 20.56
N ALA A 279 1.51 -2.46 21.85
CA ALA A 279 1.37 -3.60 22.74
C ALA A 279 0.28 -4.57 22.26
N GLN A 280 0.33 -5.80 22.78
CA GLN A 280 -0.52 -6.93 22.38
C GLN A 280 -2.03 -6.70 22.59
N GLU A 281 -2.40 -5.78 23.48
CA GLU A 281 -3.79 -5.40 23.75
C GLU A 281 -4.46 -4.77 22.52
N VAL A 282 -3.65 -4.15 21.64
CA VAL A 282 -4.18 -3.52 20.44
C VAL A 282 -4.70 -4.55 19.44
N PRO A 283 -3.92 -5.52 18.94
CA PRO A 283 -4.46 -6.54 18.04
C PRO A 283 -5.53 -7.41 18.72
N LEU A 284 -5.46 -7.65 20.04
CA LEU A 284 -6.54 -8.34 20.77
C LEU A 284 -7.87 -7.59 20.66
N ARG A 285 -7.87 -6.26 20.83
CA ARG A 285 -9.06 -5.43 20.70
C ARG A 285 -9.54 -5.31 19.26
N LEU A 286 -8.62 -5.13 18.30
CA LEU A 286 -8.98 -4.96 16.89
C LEU A 286 -9.56 -6.22 16.25
N LEU A 287 -9.17 -7.40 16.76
CA LEU A 287 -9.59 -8.73 16.31
C LEU A 287 -10.49 -9.42 17.35
N ALA A 288 -11.14 -8.64 18.22
CA ALA A 288 -12.09 -9.21 19.16
C ALA A 288 -13.19 -9.98 18.40
N ASP A 289 -13.50 -11.19 18.89
CA ASP A 289 -14.49 -12.09 18.30
C ASP A 289 -14.17 -12.66 16.91
N TYR A 290 -13.01 -12.34 16.34
CA TYR A 290 -12.56 -12.91 15.07
C TYR A 290 -12.34 -14.41 15.18
N ARG A 291 -12.77 -15.15 14.14
CA ARG A 291 -12.51 -16.58 13.97
C ARG A 291 -12.07 -16.82 12.52
N GLY A 292 -10.92 -17.45 12.35
CA GLY A 292 -10.35 -17.69 11.03
C GLY A 292 -8.82 -17.62 11.05
N TYR A 293 -8.24 -17.39 9.89
CA TYR A 293 -6.79 -17.34 9.74
C TYR A 293 -6.25 -15.90 9.84
N LEU A 294 -5.27 -15.72 10.73
CA LEU A 294 -4.60 -14.44 10.93
C LEU A 294 -3.20 -14.46 10.29
N MET A 295 -3.02 -13.75 9.18
CA MET A 295 -1.74 -13.59 8.51
C MET A 295 -1.00 -12.36 9.03
N THR A 296 0.19 -12.56 9.60
CA THR A 296 1.02 -11.47 10.13
C THR A 296 2.50 -11.73 9.84
N ASP A 297 3.35 -10.74 10.16
CA ASP A 297 4.77 -10.97 10.37
C ASP A 297 5.04 -11.71 11.70
N ASP A 298 6.32 -11.78 12.10
CA ASP A 298 6.75 -12.44 13.35
C ASP A 298 6.70 -11.51 14.58
N TYR A 299 6.01 -10.38 14.49
CA TYR A 299 5.91 -9.49 15.63
C TYR A 299 5.18 -10.14 16.81
N ALA A 300 5.83 -10.13 17.99
CA ALA A 300 5.33 -10.80 19.19
C ALA A 300 3.98 -10.25 19.71
N GLY A 301 3.65 -8.99 19.37
CA GLY A 301 2.38 -8.38 19.73
C GLY A 301 1.15 -9.12 19.20
N TYR A 302 1.29 -9.90 18.11
CA TYR A 302 0.20 -10.74 17.59
C TYR A 302 0.07 -12.09 18.26
N ASN A 303 0.99 -12.48 19.18
CA ASN A 303 0.95 -13.81 19.80
C ASN A 303 -0.36 -14.03 20.57
N ALA A 304 -0.77 -13.07 21.39
CA ALA A 304 -1.99 -13.18 22.17
C ALA A 304 -3.25 -13.28 21.28
N ALA A 305 -3.35 -12.50 20.21
CA ALA A 305 -4.43 -12.60 19.24
C ALA A 305 -4.44 -13.97 18.53
N GLY A 306 -3.26 -14.47 18.16
CA GLY A 306 -3.10 -15.79 17.51
C GLY A 306 -3.33 -17.00 18.41
N THR A 307 -3.54 -16.81 19.71
CA THR A 307 -3.90 -17.88 20.67
C THR A 307 -5.37 -17.84 21.09
N GLN A 308 -6.15 -16.91 20.56
CA GLN A 308 -7.59 -16.86 20.81
C GLN A 308 -8.29 -18.10 20.23
N PRO A 309 -9.32 -18.64 20.89
CA PRO A 309 -10.08 -19.77 20.37
C PRO A 309 -10.66 -19.50 18.98
N GLY A 310 -10.36 -20.37 18.02
CA GLY A 310 -10.83 -20.25 16.64
C GLY A 310 -9.98 -19.33 15.75
N VAL A 311 -8.84 -18.83 16.23
CA VAL A 311 -7.87 -18.08 15.42
C VAL A 311 -6.66 -18.97 15.12
N GLU A 312 -6.37 -19.15 13.83
CA GLU A 312 -5.21 -19.89 13.35
C GLU A 312 -4.19 -18.94 12.70
N ARG A 313 -2.99 -18.87 13.28
CA ARG A 313 -1.98 -17.94 12.79
C ARG A 313 -1.19 -18.49 11.61
N LEU A 314 -1.02 -17.66 10.59
CA LEU A 314 -0.12 -17.85 9.45
C LEU A 314 1.10 -16.94 9.60
N ALA A 315 2.23 -17.33 9.03
CA ALA A 315 3.43 -16.50 8.95
C ALA A 315 3.79 -16.16 7.50
N CYS A 316 4.47 -15.04 7.32
CA CYS A 316 4.81 -14.51 6.00
C CYS A 316 6.10 -15.13 5.44
N MET A 317 5.99 -15.90 4.35
CA MET A 317 7.13 -16.49 3.66
C MET A 317 8.05 -15.43 3.02
N ALA A 318 7.51 -14.26 2.65
CA ALA A 318 8.32 -13.15 2.12
C ALA A 318 9.31 -12.62 3.16
N HIS A 319 8.93 -12.57 4.45
CA HIS A 319 9.83 -12.20 5.53
C HIS A 319 10.93 -13.25 5.76
N ALA A 320 10.61 -14.54 5.69
CA ALA A 320 11.61 -15.59 5.73
C ALA A 320 12.59 -15.45 4.56
N ARG A 321 12.06 -15.29 3.34
CA ARG A 321 12.87 -15.07 2.13
C ARG A 321 13.81 -13.87 2.27
N ARG A 322 13.33 -12.74 2.77
CA ARG A 322 14.14 -11.51 2.96
C ARG A 322 15.35 -11.75 3.86
N LYS A 323 15.20 -12.53 4.94
CA LYS A 323 16.33 -12.88 5.82
C LYS A 323 17.39 -13.73 5.11
N PHE A 324 16.98 -14.65 4.23
CA PHE A 324 17.95 -15.42 3.41
C PHE A 324 18.60 -14.56 2.33
N VAL A 325 17.89 -13.59 1.75
CA VAL A 325 18.50 -12.61 0.83
C VAL A 325 19.56 -11.78 1.55
N ASP A 326 19.31 -11.35 2.79
CA ASP A 326 20.30 -10.63 3.58
C ASP A 326 21.52 -11.51 3.93
N ALA A 327 21.28 -12.79 4.23
CA ALA A 327 22.37 -13.74 4.44
C ALA A 327 23.19 -13.99 3.16
N GLN A 328 22.54 -14.06 1.99
CA GLN A 328 23.22 -14.20 0.69
C GLN A 328 24.14 -13.02 0.39
N LYS A 329 23.74 -11.80 0.74
CA LYS A 329 24.51 -10.58 0.48
C LYS A 329 25.87 -10.55 1.20
N VAL A 330 26.02 -11.25 2.32
CA VAL A 330 27.26 -11.31 3.10
C VAL A 330 28.08 -12.58 2.81
N GLN A 331 27.62 -13.45 1.92
CA GLN A 331 28.38 -14.63 1.48
C GLN A 331 29.59 -14.22 0.60
N PRO A 332 30.68 -15.00 0.61
CA PRO A 332 31.78 -14.82 -0.32
C PRO A 332 31.31 -14.87 -1.77
N LYS A 333 31.70 -13.91 -2.58
CA LYS A 333 31.33 -13.84 -4.00
C LYS A 333 31.82 -15.07 -4.76
N GLY A 334 30.97 -15.58 -5.65
CA GLY A 334 31.32 -16.67 -6.58
C GLY A 334 31.17 -18.08 -6.02
N LYS A 335 30.66 -18.26 -4.80
CA LYS A 335 30.34 -19.59 -4.24
C LYS A 335 28.86 -19.69 -3.90
N THR A 336 28.24 -20.76 -4.34
CA THR A 336 26.87 -21.13 -3.92
C THR A 336 26.91 -21.50 -2.44
N GLY A 337 26.19 -20.75 -1.62
CA GLY A 337 26.12 -20.95 -0.18
C GLY A 337 24.82 -21.62 0.27
N ARG A 338 24.70 -21.85 1.57
CA ARG A 338 23.50 -22.42 2.18
C ARG A 338 22.26 -21.52 2.00
N ALA A 339 22.43 -20.19 2.01
CA ALA A 339 21.34 -19.26 1.77
C ALA A 339 20.75 -19.40 0.36
N ASP A 340 21.61 -19.64 -0.65
CA ASP A 340 21.17 -19.86 -2.04
C ASP A 340 20.29 -21.10 -2.19
N VAL A 341 20.63 -22.18 -1.46
CA VAL A 341 19.84 -23.42 -1.44
C VAL A 341 18.44 -23.17 -0.90
N ALA A 342 18.32 -22.46 0.23
CA ALA A 342 17.03 -22.10 0.82
C ALA A 342 16.23 -21.18 -0.12
N LEU A 343 16.89 -20.17 -0.70
CA LEU A 343 16.26 -19.23 -1.64
C LEU A 343 15.74 -19.95 -2.89
N ALA A 344 16.48 -20.92 -3.44
CA ALA A 344 16.02 -21.70 -4.58
C ALA A 344 14.72 -22.47 -4.26
N MET A 345 14.64 -23.10 -3.09
CA MET A 345 13.43 -23.81 -2.65
C MET A 345 12.26 -22.84 -2.39
N ILE A 346 12.49 -21.72 -1.70
CA ILE A 346 11.45 -20.73 -1.47
C ILE A 346 10.97 -20.10 -2.78
N ASN A 347 11.87 -19.78 -3.72
CA ASN A 347 11.49 -19.26 -5.03
C ASN A 347 10.68 -20.28 -5.84
N LYS A 348 10.96 -21.59 -5.69
CA LYS A 348 10.15 -22.65 -6.30
C LYS A 348 8.72 -22.65 -5.74
N LEU A 349 8.53 -22.45 -4.42
CA LEU A 349 7.19 -22.32 -3.83
C LEU A 349 6.44 -21.12 -4.43
N TYR A 350 7.09 -19.97 -4.58
CA TYR A 350 6.50 -18.81 -5.25
C TYR A 350 6.20 -19.03 -6.74
N GLY A 351 7.03 -19.85 -7.43
CA GLY A 351 6.76 -20.28 -8.80
C GLY A 351 5.45 -21.06 -8.88
N ILE A 352 5.28 -22.07 -8.01
CA ILE A 352 4.07 -22.89 -7.92
C ILE A 352 2.82 -22.01 -7.63
N GLU A 353 2.91 -21.10 -6.67
CA GLU A 353 1.80 -20.17 -6.36
C GLU A 353 1.41 -19.30 -7.55
N ARG A 354 2.37 -18.89 -8.36
CA ARG A 354 2.13 -18.12 -9.59
C ARG A 354 1.41 -18.94 -10.66
N ASP A 355 1.82 -20.20 -10.83
CA ASP A 355 1.20 -21.13 -11.78
C ASP A 355 -0.24 -21.50 -11.35
N LEU A 356 -0.50 -21.49 -10.04
CA LEU A 356 -1.81 -21.78 -9.45
C LEU A 356 -2.69 -20.52 -9.22
N LYS A 357 -2.32 -19.35 -9.76
CA LYS A 357 -2.99 -18.09 -9.45
C LYS A 357 -4.45 -18.05 -9.93
N ASP A 358 -4.70 -18.57 -11.15
CA ASP A 358 -5.99 -18.40 -11.84
C ASP A 358 -6.87 -19.65 -11.80
N VAL A 359 -6.58 -20.59 -10.89
CA VAL A 359 -7.37 -21.82 -10.68
C VAL A 359 -8.28 -21.68 -9.45
N THR A 360 -9.27 -22.58 -9.32
CA THR A 360 -10.16 -22.64 -8.15
C THR A 360 -9.39 -22.99 -6.87
N ASP A 361 -9.98 -22.69 -5.70
CA ASP A 361 -9.36 -23.03 -4.40
C ASP A 361 -9.12 -24.54 -4.25
N ASP A 362 -10.05 -25.38 -4.71
CA ASP A 362 -9.86 -26.84 -4.68
C ASP A 362 -8.70 -27.29 -5.57
N GLN A 363 -8.61 -26.74 -6.77
CA GLN A 363 -7.50 -27.01 -7.68
C GLN A 363 -6.18 -26.49 -7.13
N ARG A 364 -6.18 -25.33 -6.49
CA ARG A 364 -5.00 -24.75 -5.83
C ARG A 364 -4.57 -25.62 -4.65
N PHE A 365 -5.50 -26.08 -3.84
CA PHE A 365 -5.22 -27.03 -2.76
C PHE A 365 -4.58 -28.30 -3.31
N ALA A 366 -5.19 -28.95 -4.32
CA ALA A 366 -4.65 -30.17 -4.94
C ALA A 366 -3.25 -29.92 -5.55
N GLY A 367 -3.05 -28.78 -6.23
CA GLY A 367 -1.75 -28.39 -6.79
C GLY A 367 -0.68 -28.18 -5.70
N ARG A 368 -1.03 -27.58 -4.58
CA ARG A 368 -0.14 -27.42 -3.41
C ARG A 368 0.26 -28.77 -2.81
N GLN A 369 -0.69 -29.70 -2.64
CA GLN A 369 -0.38 -31.04 -2.15
C GLN A 369 0.58 -31.78 -3.11
N ALA A 370 0.37 -31.67 -4.41
CA ALA A 370 1.19 -32.35 -5.41
C ALA A 370 2.59 -31.71 -5.60
N GLN A 371 2.70 -30.40 -5.53
CA GLN A 371 3.92 -29.67 -5.93
C GLN A 371 4.60 -28.94 -4.77
N SER A 372 3.86 -28.24 -3.88
CA SER A 372 4.45 -27.45 -2.79
C SER A 372 4.87 -28.33 -1.61
N LEU A 373 4.07 -29.33 -1.23
CA LEU A 373 4.38 -30.22 -0.10
C LEU A 373 5.73 -30.94 -0.26
N PRO A 374 6.11 -31.51 -1.41
CA PRO A 374 7.45 -32.08 -1.60
C PRO A 374 8.58 -31.07 -1.42
N VAL A 375 8.40 -29.83 -1.87
CA VAL A 375 9.39 -28.76 -1.70
C VAL A 375 9.51 -28.33 -0.22
N LEU A 376 8.39 -28.21 0.48
CA LEU A 376 8.37 -27.94 1.93
C LEU A 376 9.06 -29.06 2.70
N THR A 377 8.83 -30.31 2.35
CA THR A 377 9.50 -31.48 2.97
C THR A 377 11.01 -31.42 2.78
N GLN A 378 11.48 -31.06 1.58
CA GLN A 378 12.89 -30.84 1.30
C GLN A 378 13.49 -29.68 2.09
N LEU A 379 12.76 -28.55 2.15
CA LEU A 379 13.17 -27.37 2.90
C LEU A 379 13.24 -27.66 4.41
N LYS A 380 12.30 -28.42 4.95
CA LYS A 380 12.29 -28.86 6.36
C LYS A 380 13.51 -29.73 6.68
N SER A 381 13.77 -30.75 5.86
CA SER A 381 14.94 -31.60 6.02
C SER A 381 16.26 -30.83 5.92
N TRP A 382 16.33 -29.84 5.02
CA TRP A 382 17.47 -28.93 4.92
C TRP A 382 17.61 -28.07 6.18
N LEU A 383 16.49 -27.52 6.69
CA LEU A 383 16.44 -26.69 7.89
C LEU A 383 16.96 -27.47 9.11
N GLU A 384 16.45 -28.67 9.34
CA GLU A 384 16.84 -29.53 10.47
C GLU A 384 18.33 -29.89 10.45
N LYS A 385 18.89 -30.14 9.25
CA LYS A 385 20.31 -30.40 9.06
C LYS A 385 21.18 -29.16 9.27
N THR A 386 20.67 -27.99 8.88
CA THR A 386 21.44 -26.73 8.87
C THR A 386 21.43 -26.04 10.23
N LEU A 387 20.31 -26.12 10.96
CA LEU A 387 20.09 -25.43 12.23
C LEU A 387 21.21 -25.64 13.27
N PRO A 388 21.68 -26.88 13.54
CA PRO A 388 22.77 -27.12 14.50
C PRO A 388 24.15 -26.69 14.00
N GLN A 389 24.29 -26.33 12.72
CA GLN A 389 25.59 -26.04 12.08
C GLN A 389 25.81 -24.53 11.87
N VAL A 390 24.90 -23.68 12.32
CA VAL A 390 24.96 -22.23 12.16
C VAL A 390 24.98 -21.49 13.48
N THR A 391 25.79 -20.47 13.57
CA THR A 391 25.83 -19.59 14.74
C THR A 391 24.57 -18.71 14.71
N ALA A 392 23.80 -18.67 15.79
CA ALA A 392 22.52 -17.95 15.86
C ALA A 392 22.64 -16.44 15.52
N GLN A 393 23.77 -15.81 15.85
CA GLN A 393 24.02 -14.38 15.61
C GLN A 393 24.41 -14.09 14.15
N SER A 394 24.91 -15.06 13.40
CA SER A 394 25.28 -14.86 11.98
C SER A 394 24.04 -14.52 11.13
N ALA A 395 24.24 -13.89 9.98
CA ALA A 395 23.15 -13.55 9.08
C ALA A 395 22.37 -14.81 8.63
N LEU A 396 23.09 -15.87 8.28
CA LEU A 396 22.48 -17.16 7.96
C LEU A 396 21.78 -17.77 9.18
N GLY A 397 22.38 -17.73 10.38
CA GLY A 397 21.76 -18.22 11.60
C GLY A 397 20.45 -17.53 11.91
N LYS A 398 20.40 -16.21 11.82
CA LYS A 398 19.16 -15.41 11.98
C LYS A 398 18.06 -15.84 10.99
N ALA A 399 18.43 -16.15 9.74
CA ALA A 399 17.48 -16.61 8.73
C ALA A 399 16.96 -18.03 9.02
N VAL A 400 17.87 -18.95 9.40
CA VAL A 400 17.54 -20.35 9.70
C VAL A 400 16.70 -20.46 10.98
N HIS A 401 17.04 -19.72 12.04
CA HIS A 401 16.24 -19.67 13.27
C HIS A 401 14.87 -19.06 13.04
N TYR A 402 14.76 -17.99 12.23
CA TYR A 402 13.47 -17.41 11.87
C TYR A 402 12.58 -18.45 11.15
N LEU A 403 13.13 -19.14 10.16
CA LEU A 403 12.42 -20.18 9.42
C LEU A 403 11.97 -21.31 10.35
N GLY A 404 12.85 -21.77 11.26
CA GLY A 404 12.55 -22.82 12.22
C GLY A 404 11.47 -22.45 13.24
N ASN A 405 11.59 -21.26 13.86
CA ASN A 405 10.64 -20.79 14.86
C ASN A 405 9.23 -20.57 14.29
N ASN A 406 9.14 -20.28 12.99
CA ASN A 406 7.86 -20.03 12.33
C ASN A 406 7.40 -21.17 11.43
N TRP A 407 8.08 -22.33 11.44
CA TRP A 407 7.85 -23.39 10.47
C TRP A 407 6.36 -23.81 10.38
N SER A 408 5.75 -24.15 11.50
CA SER A 408 4.36 -24.61 11.56
C SER A 408 3.34 -23.57 11.03
N ARG A 409 3.67 -22.28 11.18
CA ARG A 409 2.85 -21.17 10.66
C ARG A 409 3.12 -20.89 9.19
N LEU A 410 4.35 -21.16 8.72
CA LEU A 410 4.77 -20.95 7.35
C LEU A 410 4.28 -22.08 6.41
N GLU A 411 4.24 -23.34 6.89
CA GLU A 411 3.75 -24.46 6.10
C GLU A 411 2.23 -24.50 5.97
N ARG A 412 1.50 -23.87 6.91
CA ARG A 412 0.04 -23.90 7.02
C ARG A 412 -0.71 -23.40 5.77
N TYR A 413 -0.08 -22.56 4.92
CA TYR A 413 -0.74 -22.05 3.71
C TYR A 413 -1.18 -23.15 2.73
N ILE A 414 -0.61 -24.38 2.83
CA ILE A 414 -1.03 -25.51 2.00
C ILE A 414 -2.27 -26.24 2.52
N GLU A 415 -2.79 -25.90 3.72
CA GLU A 415 -3.96 -26.53 4.32
C GLU A 415 -5.26 -26.23 3.57
N ALA A 416 -5.34 -25.12 2.85
CA ALA A 416 -6.48 -24.75 2.00
C ALA A 416 -6.06 -23.89 0.81
N GLY A 417 -6.83 -23.93 -0.28
CA GLY A 417 -6.53 -23.17 -1.51
C GLY A 417 -6.58 -21.66 -1.35
N PHE A 418 -7.47 -21.14 -0.51
CA PHE A 418 -7.63 -19.71 -0.28
C PHE A 418 -6.57 -19.08 0.65
N LEU A 419 -5.76 -19.89 1.36
CA LEU A 419 -4.76 -19.37 2.28
C LEU A 419 -3.59 -18.70 1.53
N PRO A 420 -3.13 -17.51 1.96
CA PRO A 420 -2.00 -16.83 1.33
C PRO A 420 -0.66 -17.38 1.83
N ILE A 421 0.35 -17.38 0.96
CA ILE A 421 1.73 -17.74 1.33
C ILE A 421 2.46 -16.61 2.06
N ASP A 422 2.02 -15.36 1.92
CA ASP A 422 2.66 -14.19 2.49
C ASP A 422 1.68 -13.07 2.87
N ASN A 423 2.20 -12.04 3.55
CA ASN A 423 1.44 -10.90 4.04
C ASN A 423 1.44 -9.70 3.07
N ASN A 424 1.72 -9.92 1.80
CA ASN A 424 1.82 -8.83 0.82
C ASN A 424 0.52 -8.04 0.66
N ALA A 425 -0.64 -8.60 1.03
CA ALA A 425 -1.92 -7.87 1.02
C ALA A 425 -1.90 -6.70 2.02
N ALA A 426 -1.51 -6.93 3.28
CA ALA A 426 -1.37 -5.86 4.27
C ALA A 426 -0.24 -4.89 3.91
N GLU A 427 0.91 -5.40 3.40
CA GLU A 427 2.03 -4.56 2.98
C GLU A 427 1.62 -3.60 1.83
N ARG A 428 0.81 -4.08 0.87
CA ARG A 428 0.26 -3.22 -0.18
C ARG A 428 -0.78 -2.23 0.34
N ALA A 429 -1.63 -2.68 1.27
CA ALA A 429 -2.67 -1.85 1.86
C ALA A 429 -2.10 -0.68 2.68
N ILE A 430 -1.03 -0.91 3.46
CA ILE A 430 -0.41 0.12 4.30
C ILE A 430 0.45 1.12 3.51
N LYS A 431 0.89 0.76 2.31
CA LYS A 431 1.81 1.52 1.48
C LYS A 431 1.34 2.95 1.15
N PRO A 432 0.06 3.20 0.75
CA PRO A 432 -0.43 4.55 0.51
C PRO A 432 -0.27 5.47 1.72
N PHE A 433 -0.55 4.97 2.92
CA PHE A 433 -0.31 5.71 4.16
C PHE A 433 1.18 6.03 4.37
N VAL A 434 2.07 5.05 4.16
CA VAL A 434 3.53 5.23 4.33
C VAL A 434 4.08 6.26 3.34
N ILE A 435 3.59 6.26 2.09
CA ILE A 435 3.97 7.25 1.07
C ILE A 435 3.43 8.63 1.45
N GLY A 436 2.15 8.74 1.76
CA GLY A 436 1.52 9.99 2.16
C GLY A 436 2.19 10.61 3.39
N ARG A 437 2.51 9.80 4.41
CA ARG A 437 3.24 10.25 5.60
C ARG A 437 4.57 10.93 5.26
N LYS A 438 5.29 10.51 4.24
CA LYS A 438 6.52 11.18 3.79
C LYS A 438 6.28 12.59 3.26
N ALA A 439 5.07 12.88 2.77
CA ALA A 439 4.71 14.20 2.28
C ALA A 439 4.30 15.18 3.39
N TRP A 440 3.63 14.71 4.45
CA TRP A 440 3.20 15.57 5.57
C TRP A 440 3.92 15.33 6.90
N LEU A 441 4.76 14.31 7.02
CA LEU A 441 5.67 13.94 8.13
C LEU A 441 4.98 13.50 9.42
N PHE A 442 4.00 14.24 9.95
CA PHE A 442 3.33 14.00 11.22
C PHE A 442 1.85 14.39 11.17
N SER A 443 1.07 13.96 12.15
CA SER A 443 -0.25 14.50 12.48
C SER A 443 -0.13 15.50 13.63
N ASP A 444 -0.85 16.62 13.59
CA ASP A 444 -0.80 17.63 14.66
C ASP A 444 -1.50 17.13 15.93
N THR A 445 -2.63 16.43 15.78
CA THR A 445 -3.47 15.99 16.90
C THR A 445 -3.89 14.52 16.75
N PRO A 446 -4.27 13.85 17.87
CA PRO A 446 -4.87 12.51 17.83
C PRO A 446 -6.13 12.43 16.96
N LYS A 447 -6.99 13.47 17.00
CA LYS A 447 -8.18 13.54 16.12
C LYS A 447 -7.79 13.55 14.64
N GLY A 448 -6.73 14.27 14.27
CA GLY A 448 -6.21 14.27 12.90
C GLY A 448 -5.63 12.92 12.48
N ALA A 449 -4.96 12.21 13.39
CA ALA A 449 -4.44 10.85 13.14
C ALA A 449 -5.58 9.84 12.99
N ALA A 450 -6.60 9.89 13.86
CA ALA A 450 -7.80 9.07 13.78
C ALA A 450 -8.58 9.33 12.48
N ALA A 451 -8.77 10.60 12.12
CA ALA A 451 -9.39 10.97 10.84
C ALA A 451 -8.62 10.41 9.64
N SER A 452 -7.28 10.43 9.70
CA SER A 452 -6.46 9.82 8.64
C SER A 452 -6.68 8.31 8.57
N ALA A 453 -6.77 7.60 9.70
CA ALA A 453 -7.07 6.17 9.73
C ALA A 453 -8.43 5.87 9.07
N GLN A 454 -9.47 6.60 9.46
CA GLN A 454 -10.81 6.43 8.89
C GLN A 454 -10.84 6.68 7.37
N LEU A 455 -10.19 7.74 6.90
CA LEU A 455 -10.19 8.10 5.48
C LEU A 455 -9.36 7.12 4.63
N TYR A 456 -8.21 6.66 5.12
CA TYR A 456 -7.49 5.57 4.45
C TYR A 456 -8.33 4.29 4.41
N SER A 457 -9.08 3.97 5.47
CA SER A 457 -9.99 2.81 5.48
C SER A 457 -11.04 2.91 4.37
N LEU A 458 -11.73 4.04 4.29
CA LEU A 458 -12.78 4.27 3.29
C LEU A 458 -12.22 4.25 1.87
N ILE A 459 -11.14 5.00 1.62
CA ILE A 459 -10.56 5.18 0.29
C ILE A 459 -9.90 3.88 -0.20
N GLU A 460 -9.10 3.22 0.61
CA GLU A 460 -8.43 1.98 0.18
C GLU A 460 -9.43 0.83 0.01
N THR A 461 -10.50 0.78 0.82
CA THR A 461 -11.59 -0.16 0.59
C THR A 461 -12.36 0.17 -0.70
N ALA A 462 -12.64 1.44 -0.98
CA ALA A 462 -13.30 1.85 -2.23
C ALA A 462 -12.47 1.45 -3.46
N LYS A 463 -11.17 1.73 -3.44
CA LYS A 463 -10.22 1.31 -4.50
C LYS A 463 -10.17 -0.21 -4.67
N ALA A 464 -10.12 -0.95 -3.57
CA ALA A 464 -10.09 -2.41 -3.59
C ALA A 464 -11.37 -3.01 -4.20
N ASN A 465 -12.51 -2.30 -4.09
CA ASN A 465 -13.79 -2.66 -4.71
C ASN A 465 -13.99 -2.02 -6.11
N GLY A 466 -12.94 -1.47 -6.72
CA GLY A 466 -12.99 -0.93 -8.09
C GLY A 466 -13.70 0.41 -8.22
N GLN A 467 -13.96 1.11 -7.11
CA GLN A 467 -14.56 2.44 -7.13
C GLN A 467 -13.52 3.51 -7.46
N GLU A 468 -13.92 4.52 -8.22
CA GLU A 468 -13.13 5.72 -8.37
C GLU A 468 -13.29 6.58 -7.10
N PRO A 469 -12.21 6.92 -6.37
CA PRO A 469 -12.30 7.51 -5.03
C PRO A 469 -13.06 8.83 -4.95
N TYR A 470 -12.87 9.75 -5.90
CA TYR A 470 -13.57 11.03 -5.89
C TYR A 470 -15.07 10.84 -6.13
N ALA A 471 -15.45 10.07 -7.15
CA ALA A 471 -16.84 9.85 -7.49
C ALA A 471 -17.58 9.15 -6.34
N TRP A 472 -16.96 8.12 -5.75
CA TRP A 472 -17.55 7.41 -4.62
C TRP A 472 -17.67 8.29 -3.37
N LEU A 473 -16.60 9.00 -2.97
CA LEU A 473 -16.65 9.93 -1.82
C LEU A 473 -17.70 11.02 -2.03
N ARG A 474 -17.79 11.58 -3.23
CA ARG A 474 -18.79 12.58 -3.54
C ARG A 474 -20.20 12.02 -3.37
N HIS A 475 -20.47 10.83 -3.88
CA HIS A 475 -21.75 10.14 -3.72
C HIS A 475 -22.07 9.92 -2.23
N VAL A 476 -21.11 9.42 -1.44
CA VAL A 476 -21.28 9.23 0.00
C VAL A 476 -21.59 10.56 0.70
N LEU A 477 -20.82 11.61 0.41
CA LEU A 477 -20.99 12.94 1.04
C LEU A 477 -22.32 13.62 0.68
N GLU A 478 -22.89 13.29 -0.49
CA GLU A 478 -24.22 13.77 -0.92
C GLU A 478 -25.36 13.01 -0.22
N ARG A 479 -25.18 11.71 0.03
CA ARG A 479 -26.25 10.83 0.54
C ARG A 479 -26.22 10.62 2.05
N LEU A 480 -25.03 10.63 2.66
CA LEU A 480 -24.86 10.35 4.08
C LEU A 480 -25.70 11.27 5.00
N PRO A 481 -25.90 12.57 4.71
CA PRO A 481 -26.77 13.42 5.53
C PRO A 481 -28.26 13.04 5.48
N LEU A 482 -28.64 12.16 4.57
CA LEU A 482 -30.02 11.67 4.35
C LEU A 482 -30.23 10.24 4.84
N ALA A 483 -29.17 9.58 5.29
CA ALA A 483 -29.22 8.20 5.74
C ALA A 483 -29.80 8.14 7.17
N GLU A 484 -30.91 7.39 7.34
CA GLU A 484 -31.63 7.24 8.60
C GLU A 484 -31.70 5.78 9.07
N SER A 485 -31.50 4.82 8.16
CA SER A 485 -31.58 3.39 8.43
C SER A 485 -30.25 2.67 8.18
N VAL A 486 -30.10 1.45 8.69
CA VAL A 486 -28.93 0.61 8.44
C VAL A 486 -28.80 0.32 6.94
N GLU A 487 -29.92 0.07 6.26
CA GLU A 487 -29.98 -0.20 4.83
C GLU A 487 -29.46 1.00 4.01
N ASP A 488 -29.74 2.24 4.45
CA ASP A 488 -29.22 3.45 3.81
C ASP A 488 -27.69 3.50 3.91
N PHE A 489 -27.11 3.18 5.09
CA PHE A 489 -25.66 3.11 5.25
C PHE A 489 -25.05 1.96 4.47
N GLU A 490 -25.68 0.79 4.45
CA GLU A 490 -25.23 -0.35 3.65
C GLU A 490 -25.18 -0.02 2.16
N ALA A 491 -26.17 0.72 1.65
CA ALA A 491 -26.22 1.15 0.24
C ALA A 491 -25.02 2.05 -0.14
N LEU A 492 -24.41 2.74 0.83
CA LEU A 492 -23.24 3.60 0.63
C LEU A 492 -21.90 2.86 0.67
N LEU A 493 -21.90 1.58 1.08
CA LEU A 493 -20.66 0.80 1.18
C LEU A 493 -20.03 0.59 -0.21
N PRO A 494 -18.68 0.55 -0.30
CA PRO A 494 -17.98 0.54 -1.58
C PRO A 494 -18.34 -0.61 -2.53
N TRP A 495 -18.79 -1.74 -2.00
CA TRP A 495 -19.18 -2.92 -2.78
C TRP A 495 -20.66 -2.92 -3.21
N ASN A 496 -21.49 -2.02 -2.67
CA ASN A 496 -22.87 -1.87 -3.02
C ASN A 496 -23.13 -0.65 -3.93
N GLY A 497 -22.27 0.38 -3.83
CA GLY A 497 -22.35 1.60 -4.62
C GLY A 497 -21.92 1.35 -6.07
N ARG A 498 -22.83 1.46 -7.03
CA ARG A 498 -22.46 1.77 -8.41
C ARG A 498 -22.28 3.29 -8.49
N ALA A 499 -21.04 3.77 -8.42
CA ALA A 499 -20.74 5.11 -8.89
C ALA A 499 -20.97 5.09 -10.41
N SER A 500 -22.07 5.70 -10.85
CA SER A 500 -22.41 5.91 -12.26
C SER A 500 -21.46 6.96 -12.87
#